data_963d1de8658187b2d04aa418d9e301c6
#
_entry.id   963d1de8658187b2d04aa418d9e301c6
#
_cell.length_a   1.000
_cell.length_b   1.000
_cell.length_c   1.000
_cell.angle_alpha   90.00
_cell.angle_beta   90.00
_cell.angle_gamma   90.00
#
_symmetry.space_group_name_H-M   'P 1'
#
loop_
_entity.id
_entity.type
_entity.pdbx_description
1 polymer ?
#
loop_
_entity_poly.entity_id
_entity_poly.type
_entity_poly.pdbx_seq_one_letter_code
_entity_poly.pdbx_strand_id
1 'polypeptide(L)'
;SQAMQDELIGRAQLWFSALIDCKQALDLANRLADAAAAKPVIAEQANFEAFYQAETGRPYDPRIGYSGDREVFERFRPARPTPSECHTGAYHLHKIAIVYLAQLYSTGNAVAGIVATNKGNAGMVLRMRLLDLAFPNEPDRVAFGKAMELVLRLRDKQIGHADGSEFSVRHEPQAVVSTVEPVPFSLLNDIFRFLPSLIRAAQELIGDLIRAKT
;
A
#
# COMPACT_ATOMS: atom_id res chain seq x y z
N SER A 1 -30.91 -1.59 19.35
CA SER A 1 -30.67 -2.77 20.19
C SER A 1 -29.20 -2.88 20.51
N GLN A 2 -28.84 -3.54 21.61
CA GLN A 2 -27.47 -3.81 22.06
C GLN A 2 -26.63 -4.42 20.92
N ALA A 3 -27.16 -5.44 20.24
CA ALA A 3 -26.47 -6.13 19.15
C ALA A 3 -26.10 -5.20 17.98
N MET A 4 -26.96 -4.23 17.65
CA MET A 4 -26.64 -3.24 16.61
C MET A 4 -25.52 -2.29 17.03
N GLN A 5 -25.46 -1.94 18.31
CA GLN A 5 -24.40 -1.08 18.82
C GLN A 5 -23.06 -1.78 18.88
N ASP A 6 -23.06 -3.06 19.26
CA ASP A 6 -21.85 -3.90 19.22
C ASP A 6 -21.33 -4.06 17.79
N GLU A 7 -22.20 -4.20 16.82
CA GLU A 7 -21.82 -4.23 15.40
C GLU A 7 -21.18 -2.92 14.93
N LEU A 8 -21.75 -1.77 15.31
CA LEU A 8 -21.20 -0.45 14.95
C LEU A 8 -19.81 -0.23 15.57
N ILE A 9 -19.64 -0.61 16.84
CA ILE A 9 -18.35 -0.55 17.53
C ILE A 9 -17.32 -1.46 16.81
N GLY A 10 -17.69 -2.70 16.54
CA GLY A 10 -16.81 -3.64 15.83
C GLY A 10 -16.39 -3.13 14.46
N ARG A 11 -17.32 -2.52 13.70
CA ARG A 11 -17.02 -1.92 12.40
C ARG A 11 -16.09 -0.71 12.51
N ALA A 12 -16.31 0.17 13.48
CA ALA A 12 -15.43 1.30 13.71
C ALA A 12 -14.01 0.86 14.11
N GLN A 13 -13.88 -0.19 14.92
CA GLN A 13 -12.61 -0.79 15.29
C GLN A 13 -11.88 -1.40 14.09
N LEU A 14 -12.58 -2.09 13.19
CA LEU A 14 -12.01 -2.62 11.95
C LEU A 14 -11.49 -1.48 11.06
N TRP A 15 -12.24 -0.40 10.90
CA TRP A 15 -11.78 0.75 10.13
C TRP A 15 -10.56 1.40 10.76
N PHE A 16 -10.54 1.56 12.08
CA PHE A 16 -9.39 2.09 12.80
C PHE A 16 -8.14 1.24 12.55
N SER A 17 -8.26 -0.09 12.68
CA SER A 17 -7.17 -1.02 12.41
C SER A 17 -6.68 -0.90 10.97
N ALA A 18 -7.59 -0.90 10.00
CA ALA A 18 -7.26 -0.75 8.58
C ALA A 18 -6.56 0.58 8.27
N LEU A 19 -6.94 1.67 8.92
CA LEU A 19 -6.27 2.97 8.77
C LEU A 19 -4.85 2.96 9.35
N ILE A 20 -4.64 2.31 10.49
CA ILE A 20 -3.30 2.11 11.07
C ILE A 20 -2.43 1.27 10.14
N ASP A 21 -2.95 0.14 9.66
CA ASP A 21 -2.22 -0.75 8.75
C ASP A 21 -1.89 -0.04 7.42
N CYS A 22 -2.83 0.75 6.89
CA CYS A 22 -2.61 1.60 5.72
C CYS A 22 -1.45 2.58 5.96
N LYS A 23 -1.46 3.28 7.10
CA LYS A 23 -0.39 4.21 7.45
C LYS A 23 0.96 3.50 7.56
N GLN A 24 1.02 2.37 8.23
CA GLN A 24 2.25 1.59 8.40
C GLN A 24 2.79 1.10 7.05
N ALA A 25 1.92 0.63 6.15
CA ALA A 25 2.31 0.21 4.82
C ALA A 25 2.90 1.37 4.00
N LEU A 26 2.29 2.56 4.05
CA LEU A 26 2.80 3.75 3.37
C LEU A 26 4.11 4.26 3.97
N ASP A 27 4.24 4.29 5.30
CA ASP A 27 5.48 4.68 5.98
C ASP A 27 6.64 3.75 5.59
N LEU A 28 6.37 2.44 5.50
CA LEU A 28 7.38 1.47 5.08
C LEU A 28 7.69 1.59 3.59
N ALA A 29 6.68 1.81 2.74
CA ALA A 29 6.88 2.03 1.30
C ALA A 29 7.77 3.25 1.04
N ASN A 30 7.53 4.36 1.73
CA ASN A 30 8.36 5.56 1.61
C ASN A 30 9.81 5.30 2.05
N ARG A 31 10.03 4.61 3.18
CA ARG A 31 11.37 4.24 3.62
C ARG A 31 12.10 3.34 2.62
N LEU A 32 11.40 2.41 1.98
CA LEU A 32 11.98 1.58 0.94
C LEU A 32 12.29 2.39 -0.33
N ALA A 33 11.41 3.32 -0.71
CA ALA A 33 11.67 4.21 -1.84
C ALA A 33 12.88 5.10 -1.61
N ASP A 34 13.01 5.66 -0.40
CA ASP A 34 14.19 6.46 0.01
C ASP A 34 15.46 5.60 0.00
N ALA A 35 15.40 4.36 0.49
CA ALA A 35 16.51 3.42 0.45
C ALA A 35 16.92 3.05 -0.98
N ALA A 36 15.94 2.93 -1.89
CA ALA A 36 16.21 2.69 -3.31
C ALA A 36 16.90 3.88 -3.99
N ALA A 37 16.56 5.11 -3.58
CA ALA A 37 17.15 6.33 -4.11
C ALA A 37 18.54 6.63 -3.52
N ALA A 38 18.86 6.02 -2.37
CA ALA A 38 20.17 6.20 -1.73
C ALA A 38 21.29 5.62 -2.63
N LYS A 39 22.38 6.38 -2.78
CA LYS A 39 23.56 5.88 -3.51
C LYS A 39 24.07 4.60 -2.83
N PRO A 40 24.48 3.57 -3.60
CA PRO A 40 25.11 2.38 -3.05
C PRO A 40 26.22 2.80 -2.08
N VAL A 41 26.21 2.27 -0.89
CA VAL A 41 27.26 2.57 0.09
C VAL A 41 28.55 1.92 -0.44
N ILE A 42 29.63 2.69 -0.46
CA ILE A 42 30.99 2.23 -0.87
C ILE A 42 31.34 0.88 -0.20
N ALA A 43 30.86 0.67 1.03
CA ALA A 43 31.03 -0.58 1.76
C ALA A 43 30.40 -1.81 1.08
N GLU A 44 29.29 -1.68 0.35
CA GLU A 44 28.67 -2.84 -0.35
C GLU A 44 29.43 -3.22 -1.62
N GLN A 45 29.97 -2.22 -2.31
CA GLN A 45 30.86 -2.49 -3.43
C GLN A 45 32.11 -3.23 -2.95
N ALA A 46 32.74 -2.76 -1.86
CA ALA A 46 33.91 -3.43 -1.28
C ALA A 46 33.59 -4.87 -0.80
N ASN A 47 32.40 -5.09 -0.22
CA ASN A 47 31.95 -6.42 0.18
C ASN A 47 31.73 -7.33 -1.05
N PHE A 48 31.17 -6.81 -2.13
CA PHE A 48 31.03 -7.56 -3.38
C PHE A 48 32.39 -7.90 -3.99
N GLU A 49 33.30 -6.94 -4.07
CA GLU A 49 34.64 -7.15 -4.61
C GLU A 49 35.42 -8.20 -3.81
N ALA A 50 35.34 -8.15 -2.47
CA ALA A 50 35.94 -9.15 -1.60
C ALA A 50 35.33 -10.54 -1.79
N PHE A 51 34.00 -10.63 -1.88
CA PHE A 51 33.29 -11.87 -2.16
C PHE A 51 33.69 -12.43 -3.54
N TYR A 52 33.69 -11.59 -4.57
CA TYR A 52 34.05 -11.98 -5.93
C TYR A 52 35.47 -12.52 -5.98
N GLN A 53 36.43 -11.85 -5.32
CA GLN A 53 37.82 -12.30 -5.25
C GLN A 53 37.95 -13.64 -4.50
N ALA A 54 37.20 -13.84 -3.42
CA ALA A 54 37.18 -15.11 -2.69
C ALA A 54 36.63 -16.29 -3.54
N GLU A 55 35.61 -16.04 -4.33
CA GLU A 55 34.94 -17.06 -5.16
C GLU A 55 35.73 -17.38 -6.46
N THR A 56 36.37 -16.38 -7.06
CA THR A 56 37.01 -16.53 -8.39
C THR A 56 38.53 -16.57 -8.35
N GLY A 57 39.14 -16.20 -7.23
CA GLY A 57 40.59 -16.05 -7.09
C GLY A 57 41.19 -14.85 -7.82
N ARG A 58 40.36 -13.97 -8.39
CA ARG A 58 40.81 -12.80 -9.17
C ARG A 58 40.05 -11.52 -8.72
N PRO A 59 40.67 -10.34 -8.88
CA PRO A 59 39.98 -9.08 -8.56
C PRO A 59 38.81 -8.84 -9.51
N TYR A 60 37.76 -8.20 -9.03
CA TYR A 60 36.60 -7.82 -9.85
C TYR A 60 37.01 -6.72 -10.85
N ASP A 61 36.69 -6.92 -12.11
CA ASP A 61 36.82 -5.91 -13.15
C ASP A 61 35.44 -5.53 -13.67
N PRO A 62 34.95 -4.29 -13.39
CA PRO A 62 33.60 -3.85 -13.82
C PRO A 62 33.41 -3.85 -15.34
N ARG A 63 34.48 -3.90 -16.14
CA ARG A 63 34.40 -3.97 -17.59
C ARG A 63 33.99 -5.36 -18.12
N ILE A 64 34.21 -6.43 -17.32
CA ILE A 64 33.83 -7.80 -17.70
C ILE A 64 32.31 -7.99 -17.53
N GLY A 65 31.69 -7.23 -16.62
CA GLY A 65 30.25 -7.22 -16.44
C GLY A 65 29.67 -8.55 -15.97
N TYR A 66 28.33 -8.58 -15.95
CA TYR A 66 27.52 -9.69 -15.45
C TYR A 66 27.65 -10.99 -16.28
N SER A 67 27.99 -10.89 -17.57
CA SER A 67 27.96 -12.02 -18.51
C SER A 67 29.04 -13.06 -18.30
N GLY A 68 30.15 -12.71 -17.63
CA GLY A 68 31.30 -13.61 -17.47
C GLY A 68 31.22 -14.54 -16.25
N ASP A 69 30.57 -14.12 -15.18
CA ASP A 69 30.55 -14.81 -13.88
C ASP A 69 29.16 -14.77 -13.22
N ARG A 70 28.14 -15.04 -14.02
CA ARG A 70 26.74 -14.97 -13.61
C ARG A 70 26.46 -15.69 -12.29
N GLU A 71 27.01 -16.90 -12.12
CA GLU A 71 26.77 -17.69 -10.90
C GLU A 71 27.34 -17.03 -9.64
N VAL A 72 28.45 -16.29 -9.76
CA VAL A 72 29.03 -15.56 -8.64
C VAL A 72 28.12 -14.40 -8.25
N PHE A 73 27.61 -13.65 -9.23
CA PHE A 73 26.65 -12.57 -8.97
C PHE A 73 25.35 -13.09 -8.34
N GLU A 74 24.84 -14.22 -8.81
CA GLU A 74 23.61 -14.82 -8.27
C GLU A 74 23.78 -15.34 -6.83
N ARG A 75 24.99 -15.71 -6.43
CA ARG A 75 25.30 -16.16 -5.06
C ARG A 75 25.58 -15.04 -4.09
N PHE A 76 25.99 -13.87 -4.57
CA PHE A 76 26.20 -12.73 -3.68
C PHE A 76 24.90 -12.32 -3.03
N ARG A 77 24.93 -12.16 -1.72
CA ARG A 77 23.80 -11.65 -0.94
C ARG A 77 24.24 -10.35 -0.27
N PRO A 78 23.79 -9.20 -0.79
CA PRO A 78 24.10 -7.92 -0.16
C PRO A 78 23.51 -7.90 1.25
N ALA A 79 24.21 -7.22 2.17
CA ALA A 79 23.73 -7.04 3.53
C ALA A 79 22.45 -6.19 3.60
N ARG A 80 22.16 -5.46 2.53
CA ARG A 80 20.96 -4.61 2.38
C ARG A 80 20.21 -4.98 1.11
N PRO A 81 18.89 -4.77 1.08
CA PRO A 81 18.12 -4.95 -0.14
C PRO A 81 18.67 -4.07 -1.27
N THR A 82 18.66 -4.62 -2.47
CA THR A 82 19.04 -3.87 -3.68
C THR A 82 18.01 -2.78 -3.97
N PRO A 83 18.37 -1.72 -4.72
CA PRO A 83 17.41 -0.70 -5.16
C PRO A 83 16.18 -1.32 -5.86
N SER A 84 16.36 -2.35 -6.67
CA SER A 84 15.27 -3.04 -7.34
C SER A 84 14.33 -3.74 -6.36
N GLU A 85 14.86 -4.44 -5.35
CA GLU A 85 14.07 -5.09 -4.31
C GLU A 85 13.33 -4.05 -3.45
N CYS A 86 13.98 -2.92 -3.14
CA CYS A 86 13.34 -1.81 -2.43
C CYS A 86 12.17 -1.21 -3.25
N HIS A 87 12.35 -0.98 -4.55
CA HIS A 87 11.27 -0.49 -5.41
C HIS A 87 10.11 -1.49 -5.51
N THR A 88 10.42 -2.77 -5.69
CA THR A 88 9.41 -3.83 -5.73
C THR A 88 8.64 -3.91 -4.41
N GLY A 89 9.35 -3.86 -3.29
CA GLY A 89 8.76 -3.86 -1.96
C GLY A 89 7.86 -2.64 -1.74
N ALA A 90 8.32 -1.45 -2.09
CA ALA A 90 7.53 -0.22 -2.00
C ALA A 90 6.25 -0.31 -2.83
N TYR A 91 6.35 -0.80 -4.06
CA TYR A 91 5.20 -0.98 -4.94
C TYR A 91 4.13 -1.92 -4.36
N HIS A 92 4.54 -3.05 -3.79
CA HIS A 92 3.60 -3.98 -3.14
C HIS A 92 2.95 -3.38 -1.89
N LEU A 93 3.72 -2.64 -1.09
CA LEU A 93 3.18 -1.96 0.09
C LEU A 93 2.17 -0.86 -0.27
N HIS A 94 2.39 -0.14 -1.37
CA HIS A 94 1.41 0.80 -1.90
C HIS A 94 0.08 0.11 -2.27
N LYS A 95 0.14 -1.06 -2.92
CA LYS A 95 -1.08 -1.84 -3.21
C LYS A 95 -1.80 -2.28 -1.93
N ILE A 96 -1.05 -2.73 -0.93
CA ILE A 96 -1.60 -3.11 0.37
C ILE A 96 -2.29 -1.92 1.04
N ALA A 97 -1.67 -0.73 1.03
CA ALA A 97 -2.26 0.48 1.58
C ALA A 97 -3.59 0.85 0.90
N ILE A 98 -3.67 0.71 -0.43
CA ILE A 98 -4.91 0.93 -1.19
C ILE A 98 -6.01 -0.03 -0.74
N VAL A 99 -5.69 -1.31 -0.55
CA VAL A 99 -6.66 -2.32 -0.07
C VAL A 99 -7.19 -1.97 1.31
N TYR A 100 -6.32 -1.60 2.24
CA TYR A 100 -6.73 -1.20 3.58
C TYR A 100 -7.62 0.05 3.58
N LEU A 101 -7.23 1.08 2.84
CA LEU A 101 -8.03 2.30 2.78
C LEU A 101 -9.39 2.06 2.13
N ALA A 102 -9.45 1.22 1.11
CA ALA A 102 -10.69 0.86 0.43
C ALA A 102 -11.70 0.14 1.35
N GLN A 103 -11.25 -0.44 2.48
CA GLN A 103 -12.16 -1.07 3.45
C GLN A 103 -13.18 -0.09 4.05
N LEU A 104 -12.86 1.21 4.12
CA LEU A 104 -13.82 2.24 4.55
C LEU A 104 -15.08 2.29 3.65
N TYR A 105 -14.95 1.84 2.41
CA TYR A 105 -16.01 1.89 1.40
C TYR A 105 -16.50 0.50 0.98
N SER A 106 -15.95 -0.58 1.55
CA SER A 106 -16.45 -1.91 1.25
C SER A 106 -17.86 -2.06 1.83
N THR A 107 -18.82 -2.27 0.96
CA THR A 107 -20.22 -2.57 1.32
C THR A 107 -20.41 -4.03 1.71
N GLY A 108 -19.34 -4.70 1.91
CA GLY A 108 -19.06 -5.91 1.94
C GLY A 108 -19.61 -7.16 2.43
N ASN A 109 -19.38 -8.15 1.73
CA ASN A 109 -19.54 -9.53 2.18
C ASN A 109 -18.58 -9.79 3.35
N ALA A 110 -19.05 -10.55 4.30
CA ALA A 110 -18.37 -10.91 5.52
C ALA A 110 -16.85 -11.07 5.38
N VAL A 111 -16.11 -10.15 5.97
CA VAL A 111 -14.73 -10.42 6.33
C VAL A 111 -14.78 -11.03 7.72
N ALA A 112 -14.37 -12.29 7.83
CA ALA A 112 -14.19 -13.00 9.10
C ALA A 112 -15.43 -13.05 10.03
N GLY A 113 -16.59 -13.45 9.54
CA GLY A 113 -17.76 -13.73 10.38
C GLY A 113 -18.56 -12.51 10.84
N ILE A 114 -18.19 -11.31 10.45
CA ILE A 114 -19.05 -10.14 10.62
C ILE A 114 -20.02 -10.14 9.44
N VAL A 115 -21.24 -10.52 9.70
CA VAL A 115 -22.32 -10.46 8.73
C VAL A 115 -22.43 -9.02 8.26
N ALA A 116 -22.16 -8.79 6.98
CA ALA A 116 -22.51 -7.54 6.35
C ALA A 116 -24.02 -7.41 6.44
N THR A 117 -24.50 -6.61 7.37
CA THR A 117 -25.89 -6.20 7.35
C THR A 117 -26.06 -5.33 6.12
N ASN A 118 -26.54 -5.97 5.15
CA ASN A 118 -26.50 -5.63 3.76
C ASN A 118 -27.44 -4.49 3.42
N LYS A 119 -27.86 -3.74 4.35
CA LYS A 119 -28.88 -2.75 4.04
C LYS A 119 -28.46 -1.39 4.56
N GLY A 120 -27.49 -0.89 3.83
CA GLY A 120 -27.45 0.50 3.39
C GLY A 120 -27.23 1.54 4.49
N ASN A 121 -27.91 1.49 5.57
CA ASN A 121 -28.01 2.67 6.41
C ASN A 121 -26.96 2.74 7.54
N ALA A 122 -26.74 1.68 8.28
CA ALA A 122 -25.87 1.74 9.45
C ALA A 122 -24.39 1.99 9.08
N GLY A 123 -23.85 1.23 8.11
CA GLY A 123 -22.47 1.43 7.67
C GLY A 123 -22.25 2.76 6.95
N MET A 124 -23.25 3.22 6.18
CA MET A 124 -23.19 4.52 5.51
C MET A 124 -23.29 5.66 6.52
N VAL A 125 -24.20 5.60 7.48
CA VAL A 125 -24.34 6.61 8.55
C VAL A 125 -23.07 6.66 9.40
N LEU A 126 -22.50 5.51 9.75
CA LEU A 126 -21.25 5.45 10.51
C LEU A 126 -20.09 6.09 9.73
N ARG A 127 -19.99 5.81 8.42
CA ARG A 127 -18.99 6.44 7.56
C ARG A 127 -19.18 7.95 7.45
N MET A 128 -20.41 8.42 7.29
CA MET A 128 -20.70 9.86 7.27
C MET A 128 -20.21 10.52 8.56
N ARG A 129 -20.52 9.94 9.72
CA ARG A 129 -20.02 10.44 11.01
C ARG A 129 -18.51 10.47 11.08
N LEU A 130 -17.83 9.40 10.62
CA LEU A 130 -16.37 9.36 10.55
C LEU A 130 -15.83 10.52 9.70
N LEU A 131 -16.42 10.74 8.53
CA LEU A 131 -15.98 11.79 7.61
C LEU A 131 -16.28 13.19 8.12
N ASP A 132 -17.39 13.39 8.83
CA ASP A 132 -17.73 14.66 9.47
C ASP A 132 -16.73 15.00 10.60
N LEU A 133 -16.33 14.01 11.38
CA LEU A 133 -15.30 14.16 12.41
C LEU A 133 -13.91 14.41 11.80
N ALA A 134 -13.56 13.69 10.74
CA ALA A 134 -12.25 13.81 10.10
C ALA A 134 -12.09 15.13 9.32
N PHE A 135 -13.17 15.57 8.66
CA PHE A 135 -13.19 16.70 7.72
C PHE A 135 -14.40 17.60 7.99
N PRO A 136 -14.34 18.46 9.01
CA PRO A 136 -15.47 19.34 9.35
C PRO A 136 -15.78 20.37 8.25
N ASN A 137 -14.81 20.67 7.39
CA ASN A 137 -15.02 21.57 6.25
C ASN A 137 -15.28 20.80 4.95
N GLU A 138 -16.11 21.38 4.09
CA GLU A 138 -16.51 20.75 2.83
C GLU A 138 -15.37 20.59 1.81
N PRO A 139 -14.44 21.54 1.63
CA PRO A 139 -13.33 21.39 0.70
C PRO A 139 -12.48 20.12 0.95
N ASP A 140 -12.17 19.81 2.21
CA ASP A 140 -11.40 18.62 2.55
C ASP A 140 -12.20 17.33 2.31
N ARG A 141 -13.50 17.33 2.59
CA ARG A 141 -14.40 16.21 2.26
C ARG A 141 -14.45 15.93 0.76
N VAL A 142 -14.58 16.97 -0.05
CA VAL A 142 -14.58 16.85 -1.53
C VAL A 142 -13.23 16.34 -2.02
N ALA A 143 -12.12 16.87 -1.51
CA ALA A 143 -10.78 16.44 -1.88
C ALA A 143 -10.54 14.98 -1.52
N PHE A 144 -10.95 14.55 -0.31
CA PHE A 144 -10.88 13.16 0.11
C PHE A 144 -11.77 12.26 -0.75
N GLY A 145 -12.98 12.69 -1.08
CA GLY A 145 -13.90 11.95 -1.95
C GLY A 145 -13.29 11.64 -3.31
N LYS A 146 -12.67 12.63 -3.96
CA LYS A 146 -11.97 12.45 -5.23
C LYS A 146 -10.78 11.49 -5.12
N ALA A 147 -10.00 11.55 -4.04
CA ALA A 147 -8.93 10.61 -3.79
C ALA A 147 -9.47 9.19 -3.61
N MET A 148 -10.60 9.02 -2.92
CA MET A 148 -11.22 7.72 -2.70
C MET A 148 -11.81 7.10 -3.97
N GLU A 149 -12.37 7.89 -4.89
CA GLU A 149 -12.82 7.39 -6.19
C GLU A 149 -11.67 6.70 -6.95
N LEU A 150 -10.50 7.31 -6.93
CA LEU A 150 -9.31 6.74 -7.56
C LEU A 150 -8.80 5.50 -6.81
N VAL A 151 -8.81 5.52 -5.47
CA VAL A 151 -8.45 4.36 -4.64
C VAL A 151 -9.34 3.16 -4.94
N LEU A 152 -10.65 3.38 -5.03
CA LEU A 152 -11.60 2.30 -5.32
C LEU A 152 -11.42 1.75 -6.74
N ARG A 153 -11.20 2.62 -7.72
CA ARG A 153 -10.89 2.21 -9.09
C ARG A 153 -9.61 1.38 -9.16
N LEU A 154 -8.54 1.80 -8.48
CA LEU A 154 -7.28 1.07 -8.44
C LEU A 154 -7.43 -0.28 -7.74
N ARG A 155 -8.17 -0.34 -6.62
CA ARG A 155 -8.47 -1.59 -5.95
C ARG A 155 -9.16 -2.57 -6.88
N ASP A 156 -10.23 -2.12 -7.54
CA ASP A 156 -11.07 -3.00 -8.34
C ASP A 156 -10.36 -3.47 -9.61
N LYS A 157 -9.62 -2.58 -10.27
CA LYS A 157 -8.99 -2.87 -11.56
C LYS A 157 -7.60 -3.49 -11.46
N GLN A 158 -6.75 -2.99 -10.57
CA GLN A 158 -5.34 -3.42 -10.51
C GLN A 158 -5.05 -4.48 -9.45
N ILE A 159 -5.89 -4.59 -8.42
CA ILE A 159 -5.63 -5.45 -7.27
C ILE A 159 -6.66 -6.57 -7.18
N GLY A 160 -7.94 -6.25 -7.40
CA GLY A 160 -9.04 -7.20 -7.24
C GLY A 160 -9.39 -7.99 -8.50
N HIS A 161 -9.24 -7.39 -9.66
CA HIS A 161 -9.57 -8.00 -10.94
C HIS A 161 -8.51 -7.62 -11.97
N ALA A 162 -7.83 -8.60 -12.53
CA ALA A 162 -7.04 -8.43 -13.74
C ALA A 162 -8.01 -8.36 -14.94
N ASP A 163 -8.84 -7.30 -15.00
CA ASP A 163 -9.56 -7.05 -16.23
C ASP A 163 -8.54 -6.49 -17.24
N GLY A 164 -8.52 -7.02 -18.45
CA GLY A 164 -7.55 -6.67 -19.48
C GLY A 164 -7.54 -5.21 -19.92
N SER A 165 -8.34 -4.34 -19.31
CA SER A 165 -8.48 -2.93 -19.71
C SER A 165 -7.27 -2.06 -19.31
N GLU A 166 -6.46 -2.53 -18.37
CA GLU A 166 -5.25 -1.84 -17.90
C GLU A 166 -3.95 -2.50 -18.39
N PHE A 167 -4.08 -3.57 -19.19
CA PHE A 167 -2.95 -4.19 -19.87
C PHE A 167 -2.93 -3.75 -21.33
N SER A 168 -1.88 -3.08 -21.77
CA SER A 168 -1.59 -3.00 -23.20
C SER A 168 -0.58 -4.09 -23.55
N VAL A 169 -0.97 -4.98 -24.45
CA VAL A 169 -0.06 -5.98 -25.01
C VAL A 169 0.33 -5.52 -26.40
N ARG A 170 1.60 -5.24 -26.61
CA ARG A 170 2.15 -4.98 -27.95
C ARG A 170 2.94 -6.19 -28.39
N HIS A 171 2.60 -6.72 -29.55
CA HIS A 171 3.39 -7.73 -30.23
C HIS A 171 4.45 -7.01 -31.06
N GLU A 172 5.68 -7.00 -30.58
CA GLU A 172 6.83 -6.57 -31.38
C GLU A 172 7.48 -7.77 -32.04
N PRO A 173 8.22 -7.61 -33.16
CA PRO A 173 8.74 -8.75 -33.92
C PRO A 173 9.62 -9.71 -33.13
N GLN A 174 10.11 -9.33 -31.97
CA GLN A 174 11.01 -10.11 -31.13
C GLN A 174 10.60 -10.22 -29.65
N ALA A 175 9.48 -9.58 -29.23
CA ALA A 175 9.05 -9.59 -27.84
C ALA A 175 7.55 -9.30 -27.70
N VAL A 176 6.95 -9.86 -26.65
CA VAL A 176 5.62 -9.45 -26.18
C VAL A 176 5.85 -8.50 -25.01
N VAL A 177 5.49 -7.23 -25.19
CA VAL A 177 5.60 -6.22 -24.16
C VAL A 177 4.22 -6.00 -23.54
N SER A 178 4.08 -6.32 -22.27
CA SER A 178 2.88 -5.97 -21.49
C SER A 178 3.20 -4.76 -20.60
N THR A 179 2.40 -3.71 -20.71
CA THR A 179 2.48 -2.55 -19.83
C THR A 179 1.25 -2.50 -18.93
N VAL A 180 1.48 -2.38 -17.64
CA VAL A 180 0.44 -2.11 -16.62
C VAL A 180 0.56 -0.66 -16.24
N GLU A 181 -0.55 0.07 -16.23
CA GLU A 181 -0.56 1.46 -15.77
C GLU A 181 -0.12 1.51 -14.30
N PRO A 182 0.97 2.20 -13.96
CA PRO A 182 1.46 2.22 -12.59
C PRO A 182 0.49 3.01 -11.69
N VAL A 183 0.39 2.61 -10.43
CA VAL A 183 -0.32 3.38 -9.41
C VAL A 183 0.35 4.77 -9.30
N PRO A 184 -0.38 5.87 -9.49
CA PRO A 184 0.22 7.19 -9.42
C PRO A 184 0.73 7.49 -8.00
N PHE A 185 2.03 7.70 -7.84
CA PHE A 185 2.62 8.05 -6.54
C PHE A 185 2.05 9.34 -5.95
N SER A 186 1.65 10.31 -6.78
CA SER A 186 0.99 11.54 -6.34
C SER A 186 -0.28 11.29 -5.55
N LEU A 187 -1.08 10.29 -5.94
CA LEU A 187 -2.28 9.89 -5.22
C LEU A 187 -1.98 9.44 -3.80
N LEU A 188 -0.88 8.69 -3.62
CA LEU A 188 -0.51 8.15 -2.32
C LEU A 188 -0.07 9.25 -1.36
N ASN A 189 0.58 10.29 -1.87
CA ASN A 189 0.89 11.49 -1.08
C ASN A 189 -0.37 12.23 -0.64
N ASP A 190 -1.38 12.35 -1.52
CA ASP A 190 -2.66 12.96 -1.17
C ASP A 190 -3.41 12.15 -0.11
N ILE A 191 -3.39 10.82 -0.21
CA ILE A 191 -3.97 9.92 0.80
C ILE A 191 -3.25 10.07 2.14
N PHE A 192 -1.92 10.14 2.11
CA PHE A 192 -1.11 10.24 3.32
C PHE A 192 -1.49 11.44 4.19
N ARG A 193 -1.79 12.57 3.56
CA ARG A 193 -2.19 13.78 4.27
C ARG A 193 -3.53 13.65 5.01
N PHE A 194 -4.45 12.78 4.56
CA PHE A 194 -5.76 12.57 5.17
C PHE A 194 -5.74 11.56 6.32
N LEU A 195 -4.77 10.62 6.34
CA LEU A 195 -4.75 9.53 7.31
C LEU A 195 -4.71 9.99 8.77
N PRO A 196 -3.94 11.01 9.19
CA PRO A 196 -3.91 11.44 10.58
C PRO A 196 -5.30 11.89 11.08
N SER A 197 -6.05 12.61 10.23
CA SER A 197 -7.40 13.06 10.56
C SER A 197 -8.39 11.91 10.64
N LEU A 198 -8.31 10.96 9.70
CA LEU A 198 -9.14 9.74 9.70
C LEU A 198 -8.88 8.86 10.92
N ILE A 199 -7.63 8.64 11.28
CA ILE A 199 -7.26 7.83 12.46
C ILE A 199 -7.79 8.45 13.73
N ARG A 200 -7.60 9.76 13.92
CA ARG A 200 -8.14 10.49 15.08
C ARG A 200 -9.67 10.43 15.14
N ALA A 201 -10.32 10.67 14.02
CA ALA A 201 -11.78 10.60 13.92
C ALA A 201 -12.32 9.20 14.23
N ALA A 202 -11.63 8.15 13.79
CA ALA A 202 -12.02 6.77 14.09
C ALA A 202 -11.89 6.45 15.60
N GLN A 203 -10.84 6.94 16.26
CA GLN A 203 -10.69 6.82 17.71
C GLN A 203 -11.81 7.54 18.48
N GLU A 204 -12.13 8.77 18.07
CA GLU A 204 -13.21 9.55 18.65
C GLU A 204 -14.56 8.87 18.45
N LEU A 205 -14.84 8.41 17.24
CA LEU A 205 -16.06 7.68 16.91
C LEU A 205 -16.25 6.42 17.77
N ILE A 206 -15.19 5.64 17.97
CA ILE A 206 -15.21 4.45 18.86
C ILE A 206 -15.54 4.88 20.29
N GLY A 207 -14.89 5.93 20.79
CA GLY A 207 -15.15 6.46 22.11
C GLY A 207 -16.59 6.91 22.32
N ASP A 208 -17.18 7.60 21.33
CA ASP A 208 -18.58 8.02 21.34
C ASP A 208 -19.54 6.83 21.36
N LEU A 209 -19.28 5.83 20.52
CA LEU A 209 -20.10 4.62 20.45
C LEU A 209 -20.09 3.83 21.77
N ILE A 210 -18.92 3.76 22.43
CA ILE A 210 -18.79 3.09 23.73
C ILE A 210 -19.55 3.88 24.80
N ARG A 211 -19.39 5.21 24.86
CA ARG A 211 -20.11 6.06 25.81
C ARG A 211 -21.64 6.00 25.65
N ALA A 212 -22.10 5.90 24.43
CA ALA A 212 -23.53 5.77 24.14
C ALA A 212 -24.11 4.39 24.51
N LYS A 213 -23.26 3.40 24.86
CA LYS A 213 -23.64 2.06 25.30
C LYS A 213 -23.80 1.98 26.81
N THR A 214 -23.08 2.81 27.57
CA THR A 214 -23.18 2.92 29.03
C THR A 214 -24.35 3.80 29.45
#